data_bb02f11fb8bd539d0a8c0ab2b9ca1fb5
#
_entry.id   bb02f11fb8bd539d0a8c0ab2b9ca1fb5
#
_cell.length_a   1.000
_cell.length_b   1.000
_cell.length_c   1.000
_cell.angle_alpha   90.00
_cell.angle_beta   90.00
_cell.angle_gamma   90.00
#
_symmetry.space_group_name_H-M   'P 1'
#
loop_
_entity.id
_entity.type
_entity.pdbx_description
1 polymer ?
#
loop_
_entity_poly.entity_id
_entity_poly.type
_entity_poly.pdbx_seq_one_letter_code
_entity_poly.pdbx_strand_id
1 'polypeptide(L)'
;MFQPLLDAYIDSTQIEEITHKPPLNAALANWWPLKNSEKKGFRDFILHVILKQRYAITLHQNPNKPSDLVFGSPIGSARKILSYQNTKRVFYTGENEVPNFNLFDYAIGFDELDFRDRYLRMPLYYAHLHYKAELVNDTTSPYKLKPDSLYTLKKPSHHFKENHPNLCAVVNNESDPLKRGFASFVASNPNAPKRNAFYDALNSIEPVTGGGSVRNTLGYNVKNKSEFLSQYKFNLCFENTQGYGYVTEKIIDAYFSHTIPIYWGSPSVAKDFNPKSFVNVHDFKDFDEAIDYVRYLHTHPNAYLDMLYENPLNTLDGKAYFYQDLSFKKILDFFKTILENDTIYHNNPSTLYRDLHDPLISIDDLRVNYDDLRVNYDDLRVNYDDLRVNYDDLRVNYDDLRVNYERLLQNASPLLELSQNTTFKIYRKIYQKSLPLLRAIRRWVKK
;
A
#
# COMPACT_ATOMS: atom_id res chain seq x y z
N MET A 1 14.61 -0.64 19.26
CA MET A 1 13.35 0.00 18.85
C MET A 1 12.27 -1.00 18.41
N PHE A 2 12.44 -1.84 17.38
CA PHE A 2 11.37 -2.74 16.92
C PHE A 2 11.29 -4.12 17.60
N GLN A 3 12.33 -4.53 18.36
CA GLN A 3 12.37 -5.85 19.00
C GLN A 3 11.15 -6.11 19.92
N PRO A 4 10.69 -5.15 20.74
CA PRO A 4 9.50 -5.36 21.57
C PRO A 4 8.22 -5.59 20.77
N LEU A 5 8.10 -4.99 19.57
CA LEU A 5 7.00 -5.25 18.65
C LEU A 5 7.02 -6.68 18.12
N LEU A 6 8.21 -7.17 17.76
CA LEU A 6 8.39 -8.55 17.29
C LEU A 6 8.12 -9.57 18.39
N ASP A 7 8.65 -9.34 19.60
CA ASP A 7 8.47 -10.26 20.72
C ASP A 7 6.98 -10.36 21.08
N ALA A 8 6.28 -9.22 21.20
CA ALA A 8 4.84 -9.20 21.47
C ALA A 8 4.03 -9.86 20.34
N TYR A 9 4.45 -9.66 19.07
CA TYR A 9 3.81 -10.32 17.93
C TYR A 9 4.02 -11.84 17.99
N ILE A 10 5.24 -12.32 18.18
CA ILE A 10 5.57 -13.74 18.26
C ILE A 10 4.79 -14.41 19.41
N ASP A 11 4.74 -13.78 20.59
CA ASP A 11 3.96 -14.28 21.72
C ASP A 11 2.48 -14.40 21.36
N SER A 12 1.95 -13.45 20.59
CA SER A 12 0.54 -13.45 20.17
C SER A 12 0.20 -14.54 19.14
N THR A 13 1.19 -15.10 18.45
CA THR A 13 0.98 -16.15 17.44
C THR A 13 0.95 -17.58 18.01
N GLN A 14 1.24 -17.74 19.30
CA GLN A 14 1.30 -19.07 19.94
C GLN A 14 -0.06 -19.72 20.00
N ILE A 15 -0.17 -20.92 19.39
CA ILE A 15 -1.37 -21.77 19.41
C ILE A 15 -0.95 -23.24 19.50
N GLU A 16 -1.85 -24.07 20.02
CA GLU A 16 -1.65 -25.51 20.00
C GLU A 16 -1.70 -26.05 18.57
N GLU A 17 -0.76 -26.90 18.22
CA GLU A 17 -0.77 -27.61 16.95
C GLU A 17 -1.90 -28.65 16.93
N ILE A 18 -2.59 -28.77 15.79
CA ILE A 18 -3.58 -29.80 15.54
C ILE A 18 -3.14 -30.69 14.37
N THR A 19 -3.30 -31.98 14.52
CA THR A 19 -2.94 -32.96 13.48
C THR A 19 -3.98 -33.06 12.36
N HIS A 20 -5.24 -32.84 12.70
CA HIS A 20 -6.34 -32.90 11.72
C HIS A 20 -7.07 -31.56 11.65
N LYS A 21 -7.08 -30.97 10.45
CA LYS A 21 -7.74 -29.68 10.19
C LYS A 21 -9.11 -29.94 9.52
N PRO A 22 -10.21 -29.56 10.16
CA PRO A 22 -11.53 -29.68 9.52
C PRO A 22 -11.58 -28.79 8.27
N PRO A 23 -12.39 -29.18 7.26
CA PRO A 23 -12.58 -28.38 6.06
C PRO A 23 -13.32 -27.07 6.40
N LEU A 24 -12.99 -26.00 5.67
CA LEU A 24 -13.67 -24.72 5.70
C LEU A 24 -13.83 -24.22 4.26
N ASN A 25 -15.06 -24.15 3.78
CA ASN A 25 -15.38 -23.59 2.48
C ASN A 25 -15.71 -22.12 2.64
N ALA A 26 -14.83 -21.23 2.19
CA ALA A 26 -15.03 -19.79 2.30
C ALA A 26 -15.23 -19.15 0.93
N ALA A 27 -16.29 -18.36 0.82
CA ALA A 27 -16.53 -17.52 -0.34
C ALA A 27 -15.91 -16.12 -0.15
N LEU A 28 -15.61 -15.45 -1.25
CA LEU A 28 -15.04 -14.10 -1.28
C LEU A 28 -15.92 -13.19 -2.14
N ALA A 29 -16.50 -12.15 -1.54
CA ALA A 29 -17.33 -11.14 -2.21
C ALA A 29 -16.61 -9.80 -2.25
N ASN A 30 -16.62 -9.10 -3.39
CA ASN A 30 -15.87 -7.86 -3.59
C ASN A 30 -14.37 -8.00 -3.26
N TRP A 31 -13.84 -9.21 -3.46
CA TRP A 31 -12.44 -9.53 -3.18
C TRP A 31 -11.62 -9.43 -4.44
N TRP A 32 -10.33 -9.24 -4.27
CA TRP A 32 -9.41 -9.23 -5.40
C TRP A 32 -9.39 -10.59 -6.13
N PRO A 33 -9.05 -10.61 -7.44
CA PRO A 33 -9.03 -11.84 -8.21
C PRO A 33 -8.15 -12.93 -7.59
N LEU A 34 -8.67 -14.14 -7.46
CA LEU A 34 -7.95 -15.29 -6.89
C LEU A 34 -6.71 -15.70 -7.69
N LYS A 35 -6.65 -15.34 -8.98
CA LYS A 35 -5.48 -15.61 -9.86
C LYS A 35 -4.17 -15.01 -9.36
N ASN A 36 -4.23 -14.02 -8.47
CA ASN A 36 -3.09 -13.40 -7.81
C ASN A 36 -2.89 -13.88 -6.38
N SER A 37 -3.44 -15.03 -6.01
CA SER A 37 -3.45 -15.58 -4.64
C SER A 37 -2.06 -15.89 -4.07
N GLU A 38 -1.02 -15.88 -4.89
CA GLU A 38 0.37 -15.99 -4.41
C GLU A 38 0.92 -14.65 -3.88
N LYS A 39 0.28 -13.54 -4.20
CA LYS A 39 0.65 -12.22 -3.63
C LYS A 39 0.07 -12.11 -2.22
N LYS A 40 0.80 -12.68 -1.27
CA LYS A 40 0.49 -12.60 0.14
C LYS A 40 0.63 -11.15 0.60
N GLY A 41 -0.45 -10.56 1.03
CA GLY A 41 -0.52 -9.24 1.61
C GLY A 41 -1.52 -9.20 2.75
N PHE A 42 -1.75 -8.04 3.32
CA PHE A 42 -2.78 -7.79 4.35
C PHE A 42 -4.12 -8.50 4.06
N ARG A 43 -4.54 -8.57 2.79
CA ARG A 43 -5.78 -9.20 2.32
C ARG A 43 -5.88 -10.68 2.70
N ASP A 44 -4.75 -11.36 2.67
CA ASP A 44 -4.68 -12.81 2.83
C ASP A 44 -4.32 -13.22 4.27
N PHE A 45 -4.03 -12.24 5.14
CA PHE A 45 -3.56 -12.50 6.50
C PHE A 45 -4.51 -13.38 7.30
N ILE A 46 -5.80 -13.02 7.36
CA ILE A 46 -6.79 -13.83 8.08
C ILE A 46 -6.91 -15.22 7.46
N LEU A 47 -7.02 -15.30 6.13
CA LEU A 47 -7.29 -16.56 5.43
C LEU A 47 -6.07 -17.49 5.42
N HIS A 48 -4.91 -16.95 5.01
CA HIS A 48 -3.74 -17.76 4.71
C HIS A 48 -2.73 -17.86 5.87
N VAL A 49 -2.80 -16.97 6.85
CA VAL A 49 -1.93 -17.04 8.02
C VAL A 49 -2.67 -17.59 9.23
N ILE A 50 -3.79 -17.01 9.61
CA ILE A 50 -4.49 -17.37 10.86
C ILE A 50 -5.38 -18.58 10.66
N LEU A 51 -6.39 -18.52 9.79
CA LEU A 51 -7.37 -19.62 9.65
C LEU A 51 -6.74 -20.93 9.18
N LYS A 52 -5.69 -20.89 8.36
CA LYS A 52 -4.93 -22.09 7.98
C LYS A 52 -4.28 -22.83 9.14
N GLN A 53 -4.15 -22.20 10.30
CA GLN A 53 -3.64 -22.89 11.48
C GLN A 53 -4.63 -23.96 11.97
N ARG A 54 -5.95 -23.72 11.82
CA ARG A 54 -7.02 -24.58 12.32
C ARG A 54 -7.84 -25.29 11.25
N TYR A 55 -7.88 -24.78 10.01
CA TYR A 55 -8.79 -25.25 8.96
C TYR A 55 -8.07 -25.61 7.67
N ALA A 56 -8.60 -26.63 6.96
CA ALA A 56 -8.27 -26.91 5.57
C ALA A 56 -9.17 -26.04 4.68
N ILE A 57 -8.67 -24.90 4.21
CA ILE A 57 -9.47 -23.85 3.57
C ILE A 57 -9.59 -24.08 2.07
N THR A 58 -10.83 -24.02 1.55
CA THR A 58 -11.15 -23.92 0.12
C THR A 58 -11.78 -22.57 -0.16
N LEU A 59 -11.24 -21.81 -1.14
CA LEU A 59 -11.71 -20.48 -1.51
C LEU A 59 -12.42 -20.48 -2.87
N HIS A 60 -13.47 -19.66 -3.01
CA HIS A 60 -14.16 -19.42 -4.27
C HIS A 60 -14.89 -18.06 -4.28
N GLN A 61 -15.38 -17.64 -5.46
CA GLN A 61 -16.15 -16.40 -5.66
C GLN A 61 -17.53 -16.67 -6.30
N ASN A 62 -18.07 -17.89 -6.14
CA ASN A 62 -19.35 -18.29 -6.73
C ASN A 62 -20.43 -18.31 -5.65
N PRO A 63 -21.47 -17.43 -5.71
CA PRO A 63 -22.54 -17.37 -4.72
C PRO A 63 -23.47 -18.61 -4.73
N ASN A 64 -23.48 -19.37 -5.82
CA ASN A 64 -24.28 -20.61 -5.93
C ASN A 64 -23.56 -21.85 -5.35
N LYS A 65 -22.29 -21.72 -4.94
CA LYS A 65 -21.55 -22.80 -4.29
C LYS A 65 -21.76 -22.73 -2.78
N PRO A 66 -22.13 -23.86 -2.11
CA PRO A 66 -22.23 -23.86 -0.66
C PRO A 66 -20.96 -23.39 0.03
N SER A 67 -21.12 -22.56 1.03
CA SER A 67 -20.03 -21.96 1.80
C SER A 67 -20.39 -21.89 3.27
N ASP A 68 -19.41 -22.12 4.13
CA ASP A 68 -19.55 -21.97 5.57
C ASP A 68 -19.55 -20.48 5.97
N LEU A 69 -18.72 -19.70 5.29
CA LEU A 69 -18.56 -18.25 5.49
C LEU A 69 -18.39 -17.55 4.13
N VAL A 70 -18.78 -16.26 4.08
CA VAL A 70 -18.37 -15.35 3.02
C VAL A 70 -17.63 -14.15 3.61
N PHE A 71 -16.39 -13.92 3.17
CA PHE A 71 -15.66 -12.71 3.47
C PHE A 71 -16.02 -11.64 2.44
N GLY A 72 -16.42 -10.48 2.89
CA GLY A 72 -16.81 -9.37 2.04
C GLY A 72 -16.03 -8.10 2.33
N SER A 73 -15.47 -7.49 1.27
CA SER A 73 -14.97 -6.15 1.35
C SER A 73 -16.12 -5.15 1.13
N PRO A 74 -16.16 -4.02 1.85
CA PRO A 74 -17.13 -2.94 1.61
C PRO A 74 -16.87 -2.23 0.27
N ILE A 75 -15.65 -2.37 -0.29
CA ILE A 75 -15.27 -1.76 -1.55
C ILE A 75 -15.76 -2.63 -2.69
N GLY A 76 -16.81 -2.18 -3.35
CA GLY A 76 -17.47 -2.89 -4.43
C GLY A 76 -19.00 -2.87 -4.28
N SER A 77 -19.70 -3.67 -5.09
CA SER A 77 -21.16 -3.68 -5.10
C SER A 77 -21.75 -4.46 -3.91
N ALA A 78 -22.65 -3.83 -3.16
CA ALA A 78 -23.44 -4.47 -2.13
C ALA A 78 -24.23 -5.69 -2.67
N ARG A 79 -24.66 -5.66 -3.95
CA ARG A 79 -25.37 -6.79 -4.59
C ARG A 79 -24.55 -8.08 -4.60
N LYS A 80 -23.21 -7.98 -4.77
CA LYS A 80 -22.34 -9.17 -4.70
C LYS A 80 -22.32 -9.79 -3.31
N ILE A 81 -22.36 -8.97 -2.26
CA ILE A 81 -22.44 -9.47 -0.87
C ILE A 81 -23.80 -10.09 -0.62
N LEU A 82 -24.86 -9.41 -1.08
CA LEU A 82 -26.26 -9.87 -0.91
C LEU A 82 -26.59 -11.14 -1.67
N SER A 83 -25.86 -11.48 -2.73
CA SER A 83 -26.07 -12.74 -3.46
C SER A 83 -25.79 -14.00 -2.62
N TYR A 84 -25.08 -13.87 -1.50
CA TYR A 84 -24.84 -14.95 -0.55
C TYR A 84 -25.92 -15.00 0.54
N GLN A 85 -27.13 -15.42 0.20
CA GLN A 85 -28.32 -15.29 1.06
C GLN A 85 -28.31 -16.20 2.29
N ASN A 86 -27.79 -17.41 2.18
CA ASN A 86 -27.84 -18.44 3.25
C ASN A 86 -26.45 -18.71 3.84
N THR A 87 -25.57 -17.69 3.84
CA THR A 87 -24.20 -17.83 4.33
C THR A 87 -23.86 -16.66 5.23
N LYS A 88 -23.25 -16.91 6.37
CA LYS A 88 -22.78 -15.85 7.29
C LYS A 88 -21.75 -14.97 6.60
N ARG A 89 -21.98 -13.67 6.64
CA ARG A 89 -21.16 -12.65 5.98
C ARG A 89 -20.23 -11.99 6.98
N VAL A 90 -18.94 -12.05 6.72
CA VAL A 90 -17.90 -11.48 7.56
C VAL A 90 -17.27 -10.29 6.85
N PHE A 91 -17.42 -9.10 7.41
CA PHE A 91 -16.76 -7.89 6.92
C PHE A 91 -15.25 -7.96 7.18
N TYR A 92 -14.45 -7.56 6.20
CA TYR A 92 -13.02 -7.38 6.33
C TYR A 92 -12.52 -6.33 5.33
N THR A 93 -11.76 -5.33 5.79
CA THR A 93 -11.24 -4.25 4.95
C THR A 93 -9.82 -3.84 5.33
N GLY A 94 -9.09 -3.33 4.35
CA GLY A 94 -7.82 -2.64 4.52
C GLY A 94 -7.93 -1.11 4.43
N GLU A 95 -9.13 -0.59 4.21
CA GLU A 95 -9.40 0.84 4.05
C GLU A 95 -10.16 1.39 5.26
N ASN A 96 -10.20 2.72 5.40
CA ASN A 96 -10.89 3.38 6.51
C ASN A 96 -12.42 3.33 6.34
N GLU A 97 -12.98 2.14 6.49
CA GLU A 97 -14.41 1.86 6.35
C GLU A 97 -14.95 1.18 7.61
N VAL A 98 -16.06 1.66 8.11
CA VAL A 98 -16.75 1.11 9.29
C VAL A 98 -17.65 -0.07 8.90
N PRO A 99 -17.73 -1.15 9.69
CA PRO A 99 -18.61 -2.28 9.39
C PRO A 99 -20.08 -1.87 9.28
N ASN A 100 -20.72 -2.25 8.18
CA ASN A 100 -22.16 -2.12 8.00
C ASN A 100 -22.86 -3.43 8.39
N PHE A 101 -23.37 -3.53 9.63
CA PHE A 101 -24.04 -4.71 10.14
C PHE A 101 -25.44 -4.96 9.55
N ASN A 102 -25.90 -4.12 8.63
CA ASN A 102 -27.05 -4.43 7.80
C ASN A 102 -26.66 -5.33 6.61
N LEU A 103 -25.41 -5.31 6.19
CA LEU A 103 -24.88 -6.18 5.12
C LEU A 103 -24.14 -7.39 5.67
N PHE A 104 -23.52 -7.27 6.85
CA PHE A 104 -22.62 -8.27 7.41
C PHE A 104 -23.15 -8.79 8.76
N ASP A 105 -23.05 -10.08 8.98
CA ASP A 105 -23.41 -10.70 10.25
C ASP A 105 -22.35 -10.46 11.31
N TYR A 106 -21.09 -10.52 10.89
CA TYR A 106 -19.90 -10.38 11.71
C TYR A 106 -18.91 -9.44 11.03
N ALA A 107 -17.99 -8.87 11.81
CA ALA A 107 -16.96 -8.04 11.27
C ALA A 107 -15.61 -8.20 11.97
N ILE A 108 -14.54 -8.13 11.18
CA ILE A 108 -13.19 -7.83 11.64
C ILE A 108 -12.84 -6.47 11.09
N GLY A 109 -12.66 -5.51 11.99
CA GLY A 109 -12.36 -4.12 11.65
C GLY A 109 -11.33 -3.54 12.60
N PHE A 110 -11.01 -2.29 12.42
CA PHE A 110 -10.05 -1.57 13.26
C PHE A 110 -10.71 -0.61 14.25
N ASP A 111 -12.01 -0.34 14.08
CA ASP A 111 -12.73 0.60 14.94
C ASP A 111 -12.77 0.16 16.39
N GLU A 112 -12.85 1.14 17.29
CA GLU A 112 -13.08 0.91 18.71
C GLU A 112 -14.58 0.66 18.99
N LEU A 113 -15.13 -0.34 18.32
CA LEU A 113 -16.51 -0.73 18.40
C LEU A 113 -16.67 -1.91 19.38
N ASP A 114 -17.64 -1.83 20.28
CA ASP A 114 -18.12 -2.97 21.06
C ASP A 114 -19.45 -3.47 20.47
N PHE A 115 -19.41 -4.59 19.81
CA PHE A 115 -20.59 -5.28 19.29
C PHE A 115 -20.58 -6.77 19.68
N ARG A 116 -20.08 -7.04 20.88
CA ARG A 116 -19.99 -8.34 21.54
C ARG A 116 -19.31 -9.39 20.64
N ASP A 117 -19.95 -10.55 20.47
CA ASP A 117 -19.47 -11.69 19.67
C ASP A 117 -19.56 -11.51 18.16
N ARG A 118 -20.12 -10.40 17.69
CA ARG A 118 -20.23 -10.08 16.26
C ARG A 118 -19.10 -9.21 15.72
N TYR A 119 -18.26 -8.65 16.57
CA TYR A 119 -17.18 -7.79 16.18
C TYR A 119 -15.86 -8.16 16.82
N LEU A 120 -14.81 -8.19 16.03
CA LEU A 120 -13.43 -8.34 16.48
C LEU A 120 -12.60 -7.16 15.97
N ARG A 121 -12.04 -6.38 16.88
CA ARG A 121 -11.07 -5.36 16.51
C ARG A 121 -9.73 -6.00 16.16
N MET A 122 -9.24 -5.72 14.95
CA MET A 122 -7.90 -6.08 14.48
C MET A 122 -7.33 -4.93 13.67
N PRO A 123 -6.47 -4.08 14.26
CA PRO A 123 -5.84 -2.97 13.58
C PRO A 123 -4.98 -3.43 12.40
N LEU A 124 -4.93 -2.64 11.33
CA LEU A 124 -4.23 -3.00 10.10
C LEU A 124 -2.73 -3.21 10.27
N TYR A 125 -2.11 -2.48 11.21
CA TYR A 125 -0.69 -2.65 11.53
C TYR A 125 -0.34 -4.07 12.00
N TYR A 126 -1.29 -4.80 12.63
CA TYR A 126 -1.04 -6.14 13.16
C TYR A 126 -0.73 -7.16 12.04
N ALA A 127 -1.49 -7.13 10.96
CA ALA A 127 -1.18 -7.94 9.79
C ALA A 127 0.17 -7.58 9.18
N HIS A 128 0.55 -6.30 9.25
CA HIS A 128 1.83 -5.84 8.73
C HIS A 128 3.02 -6.32 9.57
N LEU A 129 2.85 -6.43 10.88
CA LEU A 129 3.84 -7.02 11.78
C LEU A 129 4.19 -8.45 11.38
N HIS A 130 3.20 -9.25 10.93
CA HIS A 130 3.46 -10.60 10.45
C HIS A 130 4.53 -10.62 9.34
N TYR A 131 4.36 -9.77 8.33
CA TYR A 131 5.31 -9.71 7.22
C TYR A 131 6.68 -9.18 7.63
N LYS A 132 6.72 -8.23 8.55
CA LYS A 132 8.00 -7.76 9.10
C LYS A 132 8.69 -8.87 9.89
N ALA A 133 7.96 -9.64 10.68
CA ALA A 133 8.49 -10.76 11.44
C ALA A 133 9.02 -11.89 10.51
N GLU A 134 8.30 -12.22 9.42
CA GLU A 134 8.80 -13.16 8.40
C GLU A 134 10.16 -12.74 7.83
N LEU A 135 10.36 -11.44 7.60
CA LEU A 135 11.61 -10.91 7.07
C LEU A 135 12.77 -10.99 8.05
N VAL A 136 12.51 -10.66 9.31
CA VAL A 136 13.53 -10.74 10.36
C VAL A 136 14.00 -12.19 10.58
N ASN A 137 13.09 -13.16 10.41
CA ASN A 137 13.39 -14.57 10.54
C ASN A 137 14.07 -15.18 9.29
N ASP A 138 14.22 -14.43 8.21
CA ASP A 138 15.01 -14.86 7.06
C ASP A 138 16.47 -15.05 7.48
N THR A 139 17.00 -16.28 7.34
CA THR A 139 18.38 -16.62 7.72
C THR A 139 19.45 -15.84 6.94
N THR A 140 19.08 -15.19 5.86
CA THR A 140 19.94 -14.26 5.10
C THR A 140 19.87 -12.84 5.64
N SER A 141 18.88 -12.54 6.50
CA SER A 141 18.74 -11.24 7.14
C SER A 141 19.76 -11.07 8.27
N PRO A 142 20.32 -9.87 8.46
CA PRO A 142 21.13 -9.56 9.64
C PRO A 142 20.31 -9.62 10.94
N TYR A 143 18.98 -9.59 10.86
CA TYR A 143 18.07 -9.71 12.00
C TYR A 143 17.69 -11.18 12.22
N LYS A 144 18.38 -11.82 13.15
CA LYS A 144 18.04 -13.18 13.59
C LYS A 144 17.15 -13.08 14.82
N LEU A 145 15.97 -13.70 14.75
CA LEU A 145 15.21 -14.00 15.96
C LEU A 145 16.05 -14.94 16.84
N LYS A 146 15.91 -14.79 18.16
CA LYS A 146 16.61 -15.65 19.10
C LYS A 146 16.24 -17.12 18.83
N PRO A 147 17.20 -18.07 18.94
CA PRO A 147 16.96 -19.49 18.70
C PRO A 147 15.83 -20.11 19.53
N ASP A 148 15.47 -19.49 20.63
CA ASP A 148 14.51 -19.98 21.62
C ASP A 148 13.06 -19.57 21.30
N SER A 149 12.81 -18.84 20.19
CA SER A 149 11.44 -18.56 19.76
C SER A 149 10.83 -19.87 19.23
N LEU A 150 9.81 -20.36 19.90
CA LEU A 150 9.11 -21.60 19.55
C LEU A 150 8.38 -21.50 18.20
N TYR A 151 8.28 -20.32 17.63
CA TYR A 151 7.60 -20.07 16.38
C TYR A 151 8.59 -19.81 15.25
N THR A 152 8.72 -20.78 14.35
CA THR A 152 9.48 -20.63 13.10
C THR A 152 8.59 -20.04 12.02
N LEU A 153 8.76 -18.77 11.74
CA LEU A 153 8.14 -18.13 10.58
C LEU A 153 8.68 -18.76 9.30
N LYS A 154 7.82 -19.14 8.38
CA LYS A 154 8.24 -19.62 7.06
C LYS A 154 9.01 -18.50 6.36
N LYS A 155 10.14 -18.84 5.74
CA LYS A 155 10.89 -17.88 4.93
C LYS A 155 9.99 -17.27 3.87
N PRO A 156 10.02 -15.94 3.65
CA PRO A 156 9.31 -15.32 2.53
C PRO A 156 9.79 -15.96 1.23
N SER A 157 8.85 -16.33 0.36
CA SER A 157 9.21 -16.84 -0.96
C SER A 157 9.96 -15.76 -1.74
N HIS A 158 10.84 -16.18 -2.67
CA HIS A 158 11.51 -15.25 -3.60
C HIS A 158 10.50 -14.36 -4.32
N HIS A 159 9.39 -14.94 -4.75
CA HIS A 159 8.27 -14.24 -5.38
C HIS A 159 7.64 -13.16 -4.48
N PHE A 160 7.55 -13.38 -3.16
CA PHE A 160 7.09 -12.35 -2.22
C PHE A 160 8.06 -11.15 -2.18
N LYS A 161 9.37 -11.40 -2.14
CA LYS A 161 10.40 -10.36 -2.15
C LYS A 161 10.37 -9.53 -3.43
N GLU A 162 10.17 -10.17 -4.59
CA GLU A 162 10.06 -9.48 -5.88
C GLU A 162 8.84 -8.58 -5.99
N ASN A 163 7.68 -9.03 -5.49
CA ASN A 163 6.43 -8.29 -5.59
C ASN A 163 6.25 -7.23 -4.48
N HIS A 164 6.98 -7.36 -3.36
CA HIS A 164 6.86 -6.49 -2.21
C HIS A 164 8.22 -6.01 -1.68
N PRO A 165 9.08 -5.41 -2.53
CA PRO A 165 10.43 -5.01 -2.11
C PRO A 165 10.40 -4.01 -0.95
N ASN A 166 9.37 -3.15 -0.88
CA ASN A 166 9.22 -2.16 0.20
C ASN A 166 8.92 -2.77 1.57
N LEU A 167 8.33 -3.98 1.60
CA LEU A 167 8.07 -4.71 2.85
C LEU A 167 9.28 -5.55 3.28
N CYS A 168 10.19 -5.82 2.33
CA CYS A 168 11.23 -6.82 2.51
C CYS A 168 12.52 -6.32 3.13
N ALA A 169 12.69 -5.03 3.34
CA ALA A 169 13.89 -4.51 3.97
C ALA A 169 13.61 -4.17 5.44
N VAL A 170 14.17 -4.97 6.30
CA VAL A 170 14.39 -4.59 7.71
C VAL A 170 15.84 -4.11 7.77
N VAL A 171 16.04 -2.88 8.16
CA VAL A 171 17.36 -2.25 8.10
C VAL A 171 18.05 -2.34 9.44
N ASN A 172 19.23 -2.94 9.46
CA ASN A 172 20.17 -2.78 10.56
C ASN A 172 20.90 -1.45 10.35
N ASN A 173 20.50 -0.43 11.05
CA ASN A 173 21.13 0.86 10.92
C ASN A 173 22.17 1.08 12.02
N GLU A 174 23.40 0.68 11.76
CA GLU A 174 24.56 0.94 12.61
C GLU A 174 25.06 2.40 12.48
N SER A 175 24.46 3.19 11.58
CA SER A 175 24.84 4.59 11.42
C SER A 175 24.48 5.42 12.65
N ASP A 176 25.32 6.37 12.99
CA ASP A 176 25.06 7.36 14.06
C ASP A 176 23.70 8.06 13.80
N PRO A 177 22.68 7.85 14.63
CA PRO A 177 21.35 8.41 14.41
C PRO A 177 21.32 9.94 14.42
N LEU A 178 22.29 10.57 15.06
CA LEU A 178 22.39 12.04 15.11
C LEU A 178 22.85 12.66 13.77
N LYS A 179 23.50 11.86 12.92
CA LYS A 179 24.01 12.31 11.59
C LYS A 179 23.05 12.10 10.44
N ARG A 180 21.86 11.51 10.72
CA ARG A 180 20.85 11.28 9.70
C ARG A 180 20.23 12.58 9.19
N GLY A 181 19.70 12.54 7.96
CA GLY A 181 18.89 13.62 7.41
C GLY A 181 17.68 13.95 8.30
N PHE A 182 17.07 15.10 8.08
CA PHE A 182 15.98 15.58 8.95
C PHE A 182 14.77 14.67 8.91
N ALA A 183 13.99 14.70 7.83
CA ALA A 183 12.76 13.94 7.72
C ALA A 183 12.54 13.35 6.34
N SER A 184 11.83 12.21 6.30
CA SER A 184 11.43 11.50 5.09
C SER A 184 9.91 11.44 4.94
N PHE A 185 9.47 11.33 3.67
CA PHE A 185 8.08 11.18 3.30
C PHE A 185 7.92 10.22 2.13
N VAL A 186 7.07 9.20 2.25
CA VAL A 186 6.79 8.25 1.16
C VAL A 186 5.29 8.03 1.06
N ALA A 187 4.66 8.59 0.05
CA ALA A 187 3.25 8.41 -0.24
C ALA A 187 2.99 8.35 -1.75
N SER A 188 1.97 7.58 -2.14
CA SER A 188 1.52 7.47 -3.54
C SER A 188 0.11 8.01 -3.77
N ASN A 189 -0.76 8.06 -2.75
CA ASN A 189 -2.09 8.64 -2.87
C ASN A 189 -2.04 10.17 -2.69
N PRO A 190 -2.40 11.00 -3.69
CA PRO A 190 -2.39 12.46 -3.55
C PRO A 190 -3.57 12.99 -2.72
N ASN A 191 -4.64 12.20 -2.54
CA ASN A 191 -5.89 12.62 -1.93
C ASN A 191 -5.84 12.51 -0.39
N ALA A 192 -4.93 13.26 0.24
CA ALA A 192 -4.78 13.31 1.69
C ALA A 192 -4.41 14.76 2.12
N PRO A 193 -5.39 15.67 2.18
CA PRO A 193 -5.14 17.10 2.32
C PRO A 193 -4.40 17.47 3.61
N LYS A 194 -4.75 16.86 4.75
CA LYS A 194 -4.07 17.10 6.03
C LYS A 194 -2.59 16.68 5.99
N ARG A 195 -2.30 15.52 5.40
CA ARG A 195 -0.94 15.03 5.20
C ARG A 195 -0.13 15.98 4.32
N ASN A 196 -0.71 16.39 3.20
CA ASN A 196 -0.03 17.26 2.25
C ASN A 196 0.23 18.65 2.88
N ALA A 197 -0.75 19.20 3.62
CA ALA A 197 -0.59 20.48 4.32
C ALA A 197 0.52 20.42 5.40
N PHE A 198 0.58 19.35 6.18
CA PHE A 198 1.64 19.18 7.18
C PHE A 198 3.02 19.03 6.53
N TYR A 199 3.11 18.25 5.44
CA TYR A 199 4.36 18.14 4.67
C TYR A 199 4.82 19.52 4.19
N ASP A 200 3.94 20.31 3.56
CA ASP A 200 4.29 21.63 3.01
C ASP A 200 4.74 22.60 4.13
N ALA A 201 4.05 22.59 5.28
CA ALA A 201 4.42 23.41 6.43
C ALA A 201 5.77 23.01 7.03
N LEU A 202 6.02 21.70 7.26
CA LEU A 202 7.29 21.21 7.78
C LEU A 202 8.44 21.47 6.81
N ASN A 203 8.22 21.21 5.51
CA ASN A 203 9.23 21.41 4.46
C ASN A 203 9.60 22.88 4.23
N SER A 204 8.73 23.83 4.60
CA SER A 204 9.05 25.27 4.53
C SER A 204 10.06 25.70 5.60
N ILE A 205 10.23 24.91 6.65
CA ILE A 205 11.10 25.20 7.78
C ILE A 205 12.41 24.40 7.70
N GLU A 206 12.30 23.10 7.44
CA GLU A 206 13.43 22.19 7.32
C GLU A 206 13.17 21.19 6.18
N PRO A 207 14.12 20.93 5.25
CA PRO A 207 13.89 20.10 4.08
C PRO A 207 13.40 18.69 4.42
N VAL A 208 12.24 18.28 3.87
CA VAL A 208 11.68 16.94 3.94
C VAL A 208 11.92 16.22 2.62
N THR A 209 12.62 15.09 2.65
CA THR A 209 12.91 14.33 1.43
C THR A 209 11.74 13.40 1.08
N GLY A 210 11.14 13.64 -0.08
CA GLY A 210 10.04 12.85 -0.63
C GLY A 210 10.52 11.75 -1.56
N GLY A 211 10.20 10.49 -1.25
CA GLY A 211 10.61 9.30 -2.02
C GLY A 211 9.45 8.54 -2.69
N GLY A 212 8.21 9.00 -2.54
CA GLY A 212 7.03 8.44 -3.20
C GLY A 212 6.61 9.22 -4.45
N SER A 213 5.45 8.90 -5.04
CA SER A 213 4.92 9.66 -6.19
C SER A 213 4.31 11.02 -5.80
N VAL A 214 4.01 11.22 -4.51
CA VAL A 214 3.51 12.50 -3.96
C VAL A 214 4.66 13.25 -3.31
N ARG A 215 4.82 14.55 -3.60
CA ARG A 215 5.91 15.38 -3.07
C ARG A 215 7.29 14.77 -3.29
N ASN A 216 7.51 14.18 -4.44
CA ASN A 216 8.79 13.55 -4.81
C ASN A 216 9.87 14.61 -4.99
N THR A 217 10.98 14.49 -4.23
CA THR A 217 12.13 15.38 -4.33
C THR A 217 13.34 14.72 -4.97
N LEU A 218 13.27 13.38 -5.20
CA LEU A 218 14.37 12.59 -5.73
C LEU A 218 14.34 12.45 -7.26
N GLY A 219 13.18 12.71 -7.90
CA GLY A 219 12.97 12.47 -9.32
C GLY A 219 12.70 11.01 -9.67
N TYR A 220 12.66 10.11 -8.68
CA TYR A 220 12.30 8.69 -8.83
C TYR A 220 11.62 8.16 -7.56
N ASN A 221 10.82 7.11 -7.71
CA ASN A 221 10.21 6.44 -6.57
C ASN A 221 11.21 5.47 -5.91
N VAL A 222 11.32 5.53 -4.59
CA VAL A 222 12.21 4.64 -3.83
C VAL A 222 11.75 3.18 -3.94
N LYS A 223 12.70 2.29 -4.25
CA LYS A 223 12.43 0.85 -4.38
C LYS A 223 12.43 0.14 -3.02
N ASN A 224 13.32 0.57 -2.12
CA ASN A 224 13.46 0.03 -0.77
C ASN A 224 13.08 1.09 0.25
N LYS A 225 11.81 1.06 0.68
CA LYS A 225 11.25 2.05 1.61
C LYS A 225 11.99 2.05 2.95
N SER A 226 12.24 0.88 3.53
CA SER A 226 12.87 0.80 4.86
C SER A 226 14.30 1.33 4.85
N GLU A 227 15.08 1.02 3.82
CA GLU A 227 16.42 1.55 3.64
C GLU A 227 16.41 3.08 3.46
N PHE A 228 15.47 3.58 2.67
CA PHE A 228 15.31 5.02 2.49
C PHE A 228 14.95 5.72 3.81
N LEU A 229 13.92 5.22 4.53
CA LEU A 229 13.50 5.81 5.79
C LEU A 229 14.62 5.85 6.83
N SER A 230 15.46 4.81 6.89
CA SER A 230 16.53 4.67 7.88
C SER A 230 17.62 5.75 7.80
N GLN A 231 17.66 6.48 6.69
CA GLN A 231 18.60 7.60 6.48
C GLN A 231 18.16 8.90 7.15
N TYR A 232 16.96 8.94 7.74
CA TYR A 232 16.37 10.14 8.32
C TYR A 232 16.03 9.96 9.80
N LYS A 233 16.03 11.07 10.53
CA LYS A 233 15.65 11.11 11.97
C LYS A 233 14.15 10.86 12.16
N PHE A 234 13.34 11.45 11.27
CA PHE A 234 11.88 11.40 11.36
C PHE A 234 11.27 10.84 10.06
N ASN A 235 10.08 10.25 10.18
CA ASN A 235 9.26 9.89 9.03
C ASN A 235 7.82 10.37 9.22
N LEU A 236 7.25 11.03 8.20
CA LEU A 236 5.85 11.43 8.20
C LEU A 236 4.95 10.21 8.00
N CYS A 237 4.28 9.79 9.07
CA CYS A 237 3.41 8.62 9.14
C CYS A 237 1.93 9.02 9.19
N PHE A 238 1.52 9.88 8.26
CA PHE A 238 0.15 10.35 8.17
C PHE A 238 -0.73 9.35 7.43
N GLU A 239 -1.84 8.96 8.02
CA GLU A 239 -2.88 8.21 7.33
C GLU A 239 -3.54 9.05 6.23
N ASN A 240 -4.26 8.40 5.31
CA ASN A 240 -4.94 9.12 4.24
C ASN A 240 -6.12 9.94 4.79
N THR A 241 -6.81 9.39 5.80
CA THR A 241 -7.96 9.97 6.46
C THR A 241 -7.89 9.70 7.96
N GLN A 242 -8.63 10.47 8.75
CA GLN A 242 -8.77 10.27 10.18
C GLN A 242 -9.84 9.22 10.48
N GLY A 243 -9.54 8.30 11.41
CA GLY A 243 -10.51 7.30 11.91
C GLY A 243 -10.03 6.69 13.20
N TYR A 244 -10.92 6.53 14.20
CA TYR A 244 -10.58 5.87 15.47
C TYR A 244 -10.16 4.42 15.21
N GLY A 245 -8.99 4.04 15.74
CA GLY A 245 -8.42 2.71 15.55
C GLY A 245 -7.80 2.46 14.16
N TYR A 246 -7.97 3.38 13.19
CA TYR A 246 -7.38 3.25 11.86
C TYR A 246 -5.89 3.57 11.90
N VAL A 247 -5.09 2.54 12.16
CA VAL A 247 -3.63 2.60 12.20
C VAL A 247 -3.07 1.54 11.25
N THR A 248 -2.32 1.99 10.24
CA THR A 248 -1.84 1.13 9.16
C THR A 248 -0.33 0.79 9.29
N GLU A 249 0.25 0.32 8.21
CA GLU A 249 1.67 -0.02 8.11
C GLU A 249 2.63 1.14 8.34
N LYS A 250 2.17 2.39 8.22
CA LYS A 250 3.07 3.57 8.15
C LYS A 250 3.90 3.76 9.41
N ILE A 251 3.28 3.62 10.58
CA ILE A 251 3.98 3.75 11.87
C ILE A 251 4.94 2.55 12.08
N ILE A 252 4.54 1.35 11.65
CA ILE A 252 5.36 0.14 11.72
C ILE A 252 6.60 0.26 10.83
N ASP A 253 6.44 0.78 9.61
CA ASP A 253 7.56 1.01 8.69
C ASP A 253 8.60 1.96 9.30
N ALA A 254 8.18 3.00 10.02
CA ALA A 254 9.08 3.91 10.71
C ALA A 254 9.85 3.19 11.85
N TYR A 255 9.17 2.44 12.71
CA TYR A 255 9.83 1.70 13.79
C TYR A 255 10.84 0.68 13.27
N PHE A 256 10.49 -0.08 12.23
CA PHE A 256 11.40 -1.06 11.61
C PHE A 256 12.55 -0.42 10.83
N SER A 257 12.44 0.86 10.52
CA SER A 257 13.52 1.64 9.88
C SER A 257 14.33 2.45 10.90
N HIS A 258 14.11 2.27 12.22
CA HIS A 258 14.78 3.01 13.29
C HIS A 258 14.68 4.54 13.13
N THR A 259 13.50 5.03 12.75
CA THR A 259 13.22 6.46 12.62
C THR A 259 11.99 6.82 13.47
N ILE A 260 11.95 8.03 14.02
CA ILE A 260 10.83 8.47 14.85
C ILE A 260 9.63 8.77 13.96
N PRO A 261 8.47 8.11 14.18
CA PRO A 261 7.24 8.46 13.46
C PRO A 261 6.73 9.85 13.87
N ILE A 262 6.35 10.68 12.89
CA ILE A 262 5.46 11.83 13.08
C ILE A 262 4.09 11.38 12.59
N TYR A 263 3.19 11.05 13.52
CA TYR A 263 1.95 10.36 13.22
C TYR A 263 0.72 11.27 13.29
N TRP A 264 -0.16 11.12 12.32
CA TRP A 264 -1.51 11.64 12.30
C TRP A 264 -2.46 10.65 11.64
N GLY A 265 -3.64 10.44 12.21
CA GLY A 265 -4.66 9.53 11.67
C GLY A 265 -5.65 9.14 12.76
N SER A 266 -5.39 8.06 13.49
CA SER A 266 -6.22 7.68 14.62
C SER A 266 -5.99 8.59 15.83
N PRO A 267 -7.02 9.29 16.34
CA PRO A 267 -6.90 10.05 17.58
C PRO A 267 -6.60 9.17 18.81
N SER A 268 -6.90 7.89 18.73
CA SER A 268 -6.68 6.91 19.79
C SER A 268 -5.39 6.10 19.66
N VAL A 269 -4.46 6.51 18.78
CA VAL A 269 -3.21 5.79 18.50
C VAL A 269 -2.37 5.51 19.76
N ALA A 270 -2.44 6.37 20.78
CA ALA A 270 -1.77 6.18 22.06
C ALA A 270 -2.27 4.96 22.86
N LYS A 271 -3.42 4.38 22.51
CA LYS A 271 -3.84 3.10 23.07
C LYS A 271 -3.03 1.94 22.50
N ASP A 272 -2.75 1.98 21.19
CA ASP A 272 -2.03 0.94 20.48
C ASP A 272 -0.50 1.07 20.63
N PHE A 273 0.03 2.30 20.71
CA PHE A 273 1.46 2.58 20.78
C PHE A 273 1.82 3.50 21.97
N ASN A 274 3.02 3.33 22.48
CA ASN A 274 3.55 4.16 23.55
C ASN A 274 3.76 5.61 23.05
N PRO A 275 3.05 6.60 23.60
CA PRO A 275 3.14 7.99 23.15
C PRO A 275 4.52 8.62 23.32
N LYS A 276 5.41 8.02 24.13
CA LYS A 276 6.81 8.48 24.28
C LYS A 276 7.70 8.08 23.12
N SER A 277 7.27 7.17 22.23
CA SER A 277 8.07 6.61 21.14
C SER A 277 7.86 7.28 19.78
N PHE A 278 6.92 8.22 19.67
CA PHE A 278 6.58 8.93 18.45
C PHE A 278 6.02 10.32 18.71
N VAL A 279 6.01 11.17 17.70
CA VAL A 279 5.35 12.46 17.73
C VAL A 279 3.90 12.28 17.31
N ASN A 280 2.97 12.34 18.26
CA ASN A 280 1.55 12.28 17.99
C ASN A 280 1.01 13.68 17.68
N VAL A 281 0.71 13.97 16.42
CA VAL A 281 0.23 15.30 15.99
C VAL A 281 -1.12 15.66 16.65
N HIS A 282 -1.89 14.68 17.10
CA HIS A 282 -3.15 14.94 17.84
C HIS A 282 -2.96 15.50 19.26
N ASP A 283 -1.74 15.43 19.83
CA ASP A 283 -1.45 15.95 21.16
C ASP A 283 -1.17 17.46 21.17
N PHE A 284 -1.10 18.08 19.99
CA PHE A 284 -0.81 19.50 19.80
C PHE A 284 -2.06 20.27 19.32
N LYS A 285 -2.11 21.53 19.66
CA LYS A 285 -3.22 22.42 19.31
C LYS A 285 -3.39 22.56 17.78
N ASP A 286 -2.27 22.67 17.09
CA ASP A 286 -2.21 22.85 15.63
C ASP A 286 -0.91 22.27 15.06
N PHE A 287 -0.74 22.37 13.73
CA PHE A 287 0.44 21.85 13.05
C PHE A 287 1.72 22.63 13.41
N ASP A 288 1.61 23.92 13.68
CA ASP A 288 2.77 24.76 14.00
C ASP A 288 3.39 24.34 15.33
N GLU A 289 2.58 24.07 16.34
CA GLU A 289 3.05 23.57 17.65
C GLU A 289 3.68 22.17 17.51
N ALA A 290 3.08 21.27 16.72
CA ALA A 290 3.65 19.95 16.44
C ALA A 290 5.00 20.06 15.72
N ILE A 291 5.12 20.95 14.75
CA ILE A 291 6.35 21.22 13.98
C ILE A 291 7.43 21.81 14.88
N ASP A 292 7.09 22.74 15.77
CA ASP A 292 8.03 23.29 16.74
C ASP A 292 8.57 22.20 17.68
N TYR A 293 7.75 21.25 18.08
CA TYR A 293 8.20 20.10 18.87
C TYR A 293 9.15 19.18 18.07
N VAL A 294 8.86 18.93 16.79
CA VAL A 294 9.77 18.16 15.93
C VAL A 294 11.13 18.88 15.80
N ARG A 295 11.12 20.20 15.64
CA ARG A 295 12.35 21.01 15.60
C ARG A 295 13.11 20.97 16.92
N TYR A 296 12.39 21.02 18.06
CA TYR A 296 12.99 20.83 19.37
C TYR A 296 13.75 19.50 19.43
N LEU A 297 13.11 18.40 19.08
CA LEU A 297 13.76 17.08 19.06
C LEU A 297 14.97 17.06 18.08
N HIS A 298 14.86 17.70 16.91
CA HIS A 298 15.94 17.74 15.93
C HIS A 298 17.20 18.41 16.48
N THR A 299 17.03 19.47 17.29
CA THR A 299 18.12 20.31 17.84
C THR A 299 18.58 19.88 19.25
N HIS A 300 17.86 18.94 19.91
CA HIS A 300 18.16 18.45 21.26
C HIS A 300 18.50 16.96 21.23
N PRO A 301 19.78 16.59 21.05
CA PRO A 301 20.21 15.19 20.83
C PRO A 301 19.69 14.22 21.89
N ASN A 302 19.71 14.60 23.17
CA ASN A 302 19.27 13.71 24.25
C ASN A 302 17.76 13.42 24.14
N ALA A 303 16.93 14.45 23.96
CA ALA A 303 15.48 14.27 23.80
C ALA A 303 15.13 13.44 22.57
N TYR A 304 15.87 13.63 21.46
CA TYR A 304 15.73 12.80 20.27
C TYR A 304 16.08 11.34 20.52
N LEU A 305 17.22 11.07 21.17
CA LEU A 305 17.65 9.70 21.49
C LEU A 305 16.73 9.02 22.49
N ASP A 306 16.24 9.74 23.50
CA ASP A 306 15.29 9.22 24.48
C ASP A 306 14.01 8.71 23.76
N MET A 307 13.45 9.50 22.84
CA MET A 307 12.29 9.08 22.06
C MET A 307 12.65 7.96 21.07
N LEU A 308 13.79 8.05 20.40
CA LEU A 308 14.22 7.04 19.40
C LEU A 308 14.37 5.65 20.00
N TYR A 309 14.86 5.54 21.23
CA TYR A 309 15.11 4.28 21.93
C TYR A 309 13.98 3.84 22.84
N GLU A 310 12.89 4.63 22.93
CA GLU A 310 11.73 4.25 23.73
C GLU A 310 11.04 3.00 23.15
N ASN A 311 10.38 2.24 24.03
CA ASN A 311 9.60 1.08 23.60
C ASN A 311 8.39 1.53 22.75
N PRO A 312 8.21 1.02 21.53
CA PRO A 312 7.09 1.42 20.67
C PRO A 312 5.72 0.97 21.20
N LEU A 313 5.66 -0.09 22.00
CA LEU A 313 4.42 -0.55 22.65
C LEU A 313 4.31 -0.04 24.08
N ASN A 314 3.08 0.11 24.54
CA ASN A 314 2.80 0.29 25.94
C ASN A 314 3.29 -0.91 26.74
N THR A 315 3.70 -0.69 27.99
CA THR A 315 4.21 -1.74 28.87
C THR A 315 3.36 -1.88 30.13
N LEU A 316 3.12 -3.11 30.53
CA LEU A 316 2.52 -3.46 31.82
C LEU A 316 3.48 -4.42 32.55
N ASP A 317 3.85 -4.12 33.78
CA ASP A 317 4.82 -4.91 34.54
C ASP A 317 6.13 -5.19 33.79
N GLY A 318 6.58 -4.20 33.01
CA GLY A 318 7.80 -4.27 32.19
C GLY A 318 7.71 -5.08 30.91
N LYS A 319 6.53 -5.64 30.57
CA LYS A 319 6.29 -6.36 29.31
C LYS A 319 5.51 -5.49 28.36
N ALA A 320 5.95 -5.46 27.09
CA ALA A 320 5.21 -4.85 26.00
C ALA A 320 3.94 -5.64 25.69
N TYR A 321 2.84 -4.93 25.41
CA TYR A 321 1.56 -5.57 25.11
C TYR A 321 0.81 -4.81 24.01
N PHE A 322 -0.05 -5.52 23.29
CA PHE A 322 -1.06 -4.91 22.44
C PHE A 322 -2.27 -4.48 23.28
N TYR A 323 -2.82 -3.31 23.00
CA TYR A 323 -3.98 -2.75 23.72
C TYR A 323 -5.16 -3.73 23.86
N GLN A 324 -5.31 -4.59 22.83
CA GLN A 324 -6.30 -5.67 22.82
C GLN A 324 -5.61 -7.00 22.64
N ASP A 325 -6.31 -8.06 23.05
CA ASP A 325 -5.88 -9.41 22.72
C ASP A 325 -5.99 -9.66 21.20
N LEU A 326 -4.86 -9.49 20.52
CA LEU A 326 -4.68 -9.76 19.10
C LEU A 326 -4.13 -11.18 18.85
N SER A 327 -4.14 -12.06 19.87
CA SER A 327 -3.60 -13.40 19.71
C SER A 327 -4.30 -14.19 18.61
N PHE A 328 -3.57 -15.04 17.94
CA PHE A 328 -4.14 -15.99 16.97
C PHE A 328 -5.22 -16.83 17.60
N LYS A 329 -5.04 -17.21 18.88
CA LYS A 329 -6.06 -17.92 19.66
C LYS A 329 -7.37 -17.13 19.69
N LYS A 330 -7.34 -15.86 20.08
CA LYS A 330 -8.52 -14.99 20.17
C LYS A 330 -9.25 -14.87 18.83
N ILE A 331 -8.49 -14.69 17.76
CA ILE A 331 -9.04 -14.58 16.40
C ILE A 331 -9.66 -15.92 15.97
N LEU A 332 -9.00 -17.04 16.23
CA LEU A 332 -9.51 -18.37 15.93
C LEU A 332 -10.76 -18.72 16.75
N ASP A 333 -10.81 -18.33 18.02
CA ASP A 333 -11.99 -18.50 18.89
C ASP A 333 -13.17 -17.67 18.37
N PHE A 334 -12.94 -16.47 17.84
CA PHE A 334 -13.96 -15.66 17.18
C PHE A 334 -14.57 -16.40 15.97
N PHE A 335 -13.72 -16.96 15.10
CA PHE A 335 -14.21 -17.76 13.96
C PHE A 335 -14.89 -19.04 14.39
N LYS A 336 -14.44 -19.71 15.44
CA LYS A 336 -15.13 -20.86 16.02
C LYS A 336 -16.54 -20.48 16.46
N THR A 337 -16.69 -19.37 17.18
CA THR A 337 -18.01 -18.85 17.59
C THR A 337 -18.91 -18.58 16.39
N ILE A 338 -18.38 -17.97 15.32
CA ILE A 338 -19.15 -17.74 14.09
C ILE A 338 -19.62 -19.06 13.47
N LEU A 339 -18.75 -20.05 13.37
CA LEU A 339 -19.08 -21.34 12.74
C LEU A 339 -20.09 -22.15 13.55
N GLU A 340 -19.99 -22.12 14.88
CA GLU A 340 -20.90 -22.83 15.81
C GLU A 340 -22.27 -22.15 16.01
N ASN A 341 -22.38 -20.84 15.69
CA ASN A 341 -23.65 -20.13 15.80
C ASN A 341 -24.51 -20.38 14.57
N ASP A 342 -25.74 -20.90 14.75
CA ASP A 342 -26.66 -21.16 13.63
C ASP A 342 -27.39 -19.92 13.11
N THR A 343 -27.29 -18.80 13.82
CA THR A 343 -28.00 -17.58 13.46
C THR A 343 -27.33 -16.84 12.28
N ILE A 344 -28.13 -16.54 11.27
CA ILE A 344 -27.79 -15.62 10.17
C ILE A 344 -28.58 -14.33 10.40
N TYR A 345 -27.90 -13.28 10.86
CA TYR A 345 -28.55 -12.05 11.32
C TYR A 345 -29.16 -11.22 10.19
N HIS A 346 -28.54 -11.23 9.00
CA HIS A 346 -29.04 -10.48 7.84
C HIS A 346 -30.34 -11.02 7.24
N ASN A 347 -30.75 -12.24 7.60
CA ASN A 347 -32.02 -12.85 7.17
C ASN A 347 -33.19 -12.41 8.02
N ASN A 348 -33.02 -11.48 8.96
CA ASN A 348 -34.13 -10.99 9.78
C ASN A 348 -35.16 -10.22 8.92
N PRO A 349 -36.43 -10.66 8.84
CA PRO A 349 -37.41 -10.20 7.86
C PRO A 349 -38.08 -8.87 8.24
N SER A 350 -37.46 -7.98 9.01
CA SER A 350 -38.11 -6.70 9.32
C SER A 350 -38.32 -5.87 8.05
N THR A 351 -39.55 -5.39 7.87
CA THR A 351 -39.95 -4.61 6.69
C THR A 351 -39.12 -3.33 6.57
N LEU A 352 -38.77 -2.72 7.70
CA LEU A 352 -37.90 -1.54 7.78
C LEU A 352 -36.51 -1.80 7.22
N TYR A 353 -35.98 -2.99 7.43
CA TYR A 353 -34.67 -3.39 6.91
C TYR A 353 -34.67 -3.44 5.38
N ARG A 354 -35.72 -4.01 4.79
CA ARG A 354 -35.87 -4.13 3.33
C ARG A 354 -36.06 -2.75 2.67
N ASP A 355 -36.85 -1.86 3.29
CA ASP A 355 -37.15 -0.52 2.76
C ASP A 355 -35.93 0.42 2.81
N LEU A 356 -35.01 0.20 3.75
CA LEU A 356 -33.72 0.93 3.82
C LEU A 356 -32.64 0.32 2.92
N HIS A 357 -32.77 -0.94 2.56
CA HIS A 357 -31.76 -1.71 1.88
C HIS A 357 -31.65 -1.37 0.40
N ASP A 358 -32.77 -1.21 -0.30
CA ASP A 358 -32.78 -0.88 -1.73
C ASP A 358 -32.16 0.50 -2.05
N PRO A 359 -32.42 1.56 -1.28
CA PRO A 359 -31.70 2.83 -1.43
C PRO A 359 -30.20 2.74 -1.18
N LEU A 360 -29.77 1.95 -0.16
CA LEU A 360 -28.36 1.76 0.14
C LEU A 360 -27.63 1.03 -0.99
N ILE A 361 -28.25 -0.02 -1.57
CA ILE A 361 -27.73 -0.72 -2.75
C ILE A 361 -27.54 0.24 -3.92
N SER A 362 -28.56 1.09 -4.17
CA SER A 362 -28.50 2.06 -5.27
C SER A 362 -27.38 3.09 -5.09
N ILE A 363 -27.14 3.55 -3.87
CA ILE A 363 -26.04 4.47 -3.54
C ILE A 363 -24.68 3.78 -3.72
N ASP A 364 -24.54 2.54 -3.25
CA ASP A 364 -23.31 1.78 -3.40
C ASP A 364 -23.00 1.46 -4.87
N ASP A 365 -24.02 1.11 -5.68
CA ASP A 365 -23.83 0.89 -7.12
C ASP A 365 -23.39 2.19 -7.82
N LEU A 366 -23.91 3.34 -7.42
CA LEU A 366 -23.49 4.66 -7.95
C LEU A 366 -22.04 4.98 -7.52
N ARG A 367 -21.66 4.68 -6.29
CA ARG A 367 -20.29 4.89 -5.79
C ARG A 367 -19.30 4.03 -6.56
N VAL A 368 -19.60 2.74 -6.77
CA VAL A 368 -18.75 1.82 -7.57
C VAL A 368 -18.59 2.34 -9.01
N ASN A 369 -19.69 2.74 -9.65
CA ASN A 369 -19.62 3.29 -11.00
C ASN A 369 -18.82 4.59 -11.07
N TYR A 370 -18.89 5.42 -10.04
CA TYR A 370 -18.10 6.65 -9.95
C TYR A 370 -16.60 6.35 -9.77
N ASP A 371 -16.26 5.38 -8.91
CA ASP A 371 -14.87 4.98 -8.69
C ASP A 371 -14.26 4.34 -9.95
N ASP A 372 -15.01 3.48 -10.64
CA ASP A 372 -14.60 2.89 -11.93
C ASP A 372 -14.40 3.98 -13.00
N LEU A 373 -15.29 4.96 -13.06
CA LEU A 373 -15.19 6.11 -13.98
C LEU A 373 -13.94 6.95 -13.67
N ARG A 374 -13.63 7.14 -12.40
CA ARG A 374 -12.46 7.90 -11.95
C ARG A 374 -11.17 7.18 -12.33
N VAL A 375 -11.09 5.86 -12.15
CA VAL A 375 -9.93 5.06 -12.58
C VAL A 375 -9.72 5.18 -14.08
N ASN A 376 -10.79 5.03 -14.87
CA ASN A 376 -10.75 5.17 -16.33
C ASN A 376 -10.30 6.59 -16.75
N TYR A 377 -10.72 7.61 -16.02
CA TYR A 377 -10.30 9.00 -16.29
C TYR A 377 -8.80 9.20 -16.00
N ASP A 378 -8.29 8.64 -14.90
CA ASP A 378 -6.87 8.73 -14.56
C ASP A 378 -6.00 7.98 -15.58
N ASP A 379 -6.43 6.81 -16.06
CA ASP A 379 -5.77 6.06 -17.14
C ASP A 379 -5.77 6.85 -18.46
N LEU A 380 -6.89 7.50 -18.79
CA LEU A 380 -6.99 8.34 -19.98
C LEU A 380 -6.06 9.55 -19.91
N ARG A 381 -5.93 10.14 -18.73
CA ARG A 381 -5.01 11.26 -18.49
C ARG A 381 -3.55 10.84 -18.68
N VAL A 382 -3.14 9.69 -18.16
CA VAL A 382 -1.79 9.14 -18.36
C VAL A 382 -1.52 8.93 -19.86
N ASN A 383 -2.45 8.31 -20.57
CA ASN A 383 -2.35 8.10 -22.02
C ASN A 383 -2.25 9.42 -22.81
N TYR A 384 -2.96 10.45 -22.36
CA TYR A 384 -2.88 11.78 -22.98
C TYR A 384 -1.51 12.45 -22.76
N ASP A 385 -0.96 12.33 -21.56
CA ASP A 385 0.37 12.87 -21.24
C ASP A 385 1.46 12.16 -22.03
N ASP A 386 1.38 10.83 -22.20
CA ASP A 386 2.27 10.04 -23.05
C ASP A 386 2.16 10.45 -24.53
N LEU A 387 0.95 10.67 -25.02
CA LEU A 387 0.72 11.15 -26.39
C LEU A 387 1.31 12.53 -26.63
N ARG A 388 1.23 13.41 -25.63
CA ARG A 388 1.81 14.75 -25.66
C ARG A 388 3.34 14.69 -25.75
N VAL A 389 3.99 13.86 -24.94
CA VAL A 389 5.45 13.64 -25.00
C VAL A 389 5.87 13.15 -26.39
N ASN A 390 5.17 12.13 -26.92
CA ASN A 390 5.43 11.62 -28.26
C ASN A 390 5.26 12.68 -29.36
N TYR A 391 4.28 13.58 -29.20
CA TYR A 391 4.09 14.69 -30.14
C TYR A 391 5.23 15.71 -30.09
N ASP A 392 5.71 16.04 -28.92
CA ASP A 392 6.84 16.97 -28.72
C ASP A 392 8.14 16.37 -29.30
N ASP A 393 8.38 15.07 -29.11
CA ASP A 393 9.51 14.35 -29.72
C ASP A 393 9.42 14.33 -31.24
N LEU A 394 8.22 14.11 -31.78
CA LEU A 394 8.00 14.15 -33.24
C LEU A 394 8.26 15.54 -33.82
N ARG A 395 7.88 16.59 -33.09
CA ARG A 395 8.13 17.98 -33.47
C ARG A 395 9.62 18.30 -33.50
N VAL A 396 10.38 17.87 -32.49
CA VAL A 396 11.85 18.04 -32.46
C VAL A 396 12.49 17.32 -33.65
N ASN A 397 12.10 16.07 -33.92
CA ASN A 397 12.60 15.31 -35.06
C ASN A 397 12.26 15.96 -36.40
N TYR A 398 11.09 16.59 -36.53
CA TYR A 398 10.70 17.34 -37.73
C TYR A 398 11.57 18.59 -37.94
N ASP A 399 11.83 19.34 -36.87
CA ASP A 399 12.68 20.53 -36.95
C ASP A 399 14.14 20.17 -37.31
N ASP A 400 14.68 19.09 -36.76
CA ASP A 400 16.00 18.56 -37.11
C ASP A 400 16.05 18.13 -38.58
N LEU A 401 14.99 17.45 -39.05
CA LEU A 401 14.90 17.04 -40.47
C LEU A 401 14.85 18.25 -41.38
N ARG A 402 14.14 19.32 -41.01
CA ARG A 402 14.07 20.57 -41.74
C ARG A 402 15.42 21.26 -41.81
N VAL A 403 16.14 21.36 -40.72
CA VAL A 403 17.49 21.93 -40.67
C VAL A 403 18.47 21.15 -41.58
N ASN A 404 18.41 19.82 -41.51
CA ASN A 404 19.23 18.97 -42.34
C ASN A 404 18.88 19.09 -43.86
N TYR A 405 17.59 19.25 -44.20
CA TYR A 405 17.15 19.51 -45.56
C TYR A 405 17.64 20.85 -46.09
N GLU A 406 17.55 21.93 -45.31
CA GLU A 406 18.05 23.26 -45.68
C GLU A 406 19.60 23.25 -45.88
N ARG A 407 20.34 22.51 -45.01
CA ARG A 407 21.78 22.30 -45.17
C ARG A 407 22.13 21.56 -46.46
N LEU A 408 21.35 20.53 -46.80
CA LEU A 408 21.51 19.79 -48.05
C LEU A 408 21.25 20.68 -49.28
N LEU A 409 20.24 21.53 -49.25
CA LEU A 409 19.96 22.50 -50.31
C LEU A 409 21.09 23.50 -50.46
N GLN A 410 21.62 24.05 -49.38
CA GLN A 410 22.78 24.97 -49.42
C GLN A 410 24.02 24.31 -49.99
N ASN A 411 24.29 23.04 -49.67
CA ASN A 411 25.43 22.28 -50.19
C ASN A 411 25.24 21.87 -51.67
N ALA A 412 24.01 21.71 -52.10
CA ALA A 412 23.69 21.34 -53.47
C ALA A 412 23.67 22.56 -54.45
N SER A 413 23.44 23.77 -53.89
CA SER A 413 23.39 25.01 -54.68
C SER A 413 24.61 25.22 -55.59
N PRO A 414 25.89 25.12 -55.07
CA PRO A 414 27.08 25.28 -55.89
C PRO A 414 27.23 24.20 -56.99
N LEU A 415 26.73 22.98 -56.74
CA LEU A 415 26.74 21.88 -57.70
C LEU A 415 25.71 22.08 -58.81
N LEU A 416 24.58 22.71 -58.48
CA LEU A 416 23.53 23.06 -59.47
C LEU A 416 24.02 24.21 -60.38
N GLU A 417 24.71 25.21 -59.88
CA GLU A 417 25.34 26.30 -60.67
C GLU A 417 26.42 25.77 -61.60
N LEU A 418 27.26 24.82 -61.16
CA LEU A 418 28.24 24.13 -61.99
C LEU A 418 27.60 23.27 -63.05
N SER A 419 26.41 22.70 -62.80
CA SER A 419 25.69 21.84 -63.76
C SER A 419 24.99 22.61 -64.88
N GLN A 420 24.68 23.85 -64.70
CA GLN A 420 24.11 24.71 -65.75
C GLN A 420 25.09 25.03 -66.87
N ASN A 421 26.42 24.92 -66.60
CA ASN A 421 27.46 25.22 -67.56
C ASN A 421 28.11 24.02 -68.26
N THR A 422 27.82 22.78 -67.86
CA THR A 422 28.40 21.59 -68.50
C THR A 422 27.45 20.40 -68.53
N THR A 423 26.72 20.30 -69.65
CA THR A 423 26.20 19.06 -70.24
C THR A 423 25.07 18.32 -69.53
N PHE A 424 23.88 18.56 -70.02
CA PHE A 424 22.66 17.76 -69.89
C PHE A 424 22.87 16.23 -70.08
N LYS A 425 23.97 15.81 -70.71
CA LYS A 425 24.33 14.40 -70.89
C LYS A 425 24.88 13.69 -69.69
N ILE A 426 25.57 14.39 -68.79
CA ILE A 426 26.09 13.84 -67.49
C ILE A 426 24.93 13.71 -66.52
N TYR A 427 24.04 14.68 -66.49
CA TYR A 427 22.83 14.65 -65.62
C TYR A 427 21.92 13.47 -65.94
N ARG A 428 21.69 13.20 -67.23
CA ARG A 428 20.86 12.06 -67.68
C ARG A 428 21.47 10.69 -67.32
N LYS A 429 22.80 10.58 -67.31
CA LYS A 429 23.50 9.34 -66.94
C LYS A 429 23.48 9.10 -65.41
N ILE A 430 23.61 10.13 -64.61
CA ILE A 430 23.56 10.05 -63.12
C ILE A 430 22.12 9.77 -62.67
N TYR A 431 21.15 10.47 -63.24
CA TYR A 431 19.72 10.26 -62.93
C TYR A 431 19.26 8.83 -63.26
N GLN A 432 19.66 8.31 -64.38
CA GLN A 432 19.32 6.92 -64.76
C GLN A 432 19.99 5.86 -63.88
N LYS A 433 21.17 6.13 -63.32
CA LYS A 433 21.84 5.24 -62.36
C LYS A 433 21.27 5.32 -60.97
N SER A 434 20.70 6.45 -60.53
CA SER A 434 20.12 6.63 -59.22
C SER A 434 18.66 6.21 -59.11
N LEU A 435 17.95 6.05 -60.23
CA LEU A 435 16.54 5.63 -60.25
C LEU A 435 16.23 4.31 -59.52
N PRO A 436 17.08 3.26 -59.57
CA PRO A 436 16.85 2.04 -58.80
C PRO A 436 16.95 2.24 -57.30
N LEU A 437 17.86 3.11 -56.88
CA LEU A 437 18.08 3.43 -55.43
C LEU A 437 16.90 4.23 -54.89
N LEU A 438 16.42 5.22 -55.61
CA LEU A 438 15.25 6.03 -55.26
C LEU A 438 13.97 5.19 -55.18
N ARG A 439 13.84 4.18 -56.02
CA ARG A 439 12.73 3.21 -56.01
C ARG A 439 12.82 2.27 -54.77
N ALA A 440 14.02 1.89 -54.35
CA ALA A 440 14.24 1.07 -53.16
C ALA A 440 13.92 1.87 -51.88
N ILE A 441 14.36 3.12 -51.79
CA ILE A 441 14.05 4.02 -50.66
C ILE A 441 12.53 4.28 -50.55
N ARG A 442 11.86 4.51 -51.69
CA ARG A 442 10.41 4.74 -51.73
C ARG A 442 9.59 3.50 -51.32
N ARG A 443 10.14 2.29 -51.51
CA ARG A 443 9.54 1.04 -51.03
C ARG A 443 9.77 0.83 -49.52
N TRP A 444 10.86 1.32 -48.99
CA TRP A 444 11.20 1.22 -47.58
C TRP A 444 10.39 2.21 -46.70
N VAL A 445 10.14 3.43 -47.21
CA VAL A 445 9.33 4.47 -46.54
C VAL A 445 7.82 4.15 -46.60
N LYS A 446 7.36 3.22 -47.46
CA LYS A 446 5.95 2.78 -47.54
C LYS A 446 5.63 1.51 -46.76
N LYS A 447 6.60 0.90 -46.04
CA LYS A 447 6.42 -0.14 -45.05
C LYS A 447 6.50 0.47 -43.64
#